data_262fcb73a8b864a7ffd29adbf8d2e170
#
_entry.id   262fcb73a8b864a7ffd29adbf8d2e170
#
_cell.length_a   1.000
_cell.length_b   1.000
_cell.length_c   1.000
_cell.angle_alpha   90.00
_cell.angle_beta   90.00
_cell.angle_gamma   90.00
#
_symmetry.space_group_name_H-M   'P 1'
#
loop_
_entity.id
_entity.type
_entity.pdbx_description
1 polymer ?
#
loop_
_entity_poly.entity_id
_entity_poly.type
_entity_poly.pdbx_seq_one_letter_code
_entity_poly.pdbx_strand_id
1 'polypeptide(L)'
;MNLAPFNKINGDKIVNVENHSTQQNKRDGVNSNSSEIKNETKGMTVIVKSIARIVAGFIFLFGCYIILHGHLTPGGGFAGGVIITASFVLLVLAFGAAGVKEKSSLLFSSIFESFGGLMFLSVAMLGLISGAFFVTNVLPKGTPLKILSSGIILLANIAIGIKVGAGLLSIFLAFAAFHYVMKE
;
A
#
# COMPACT_ATOMS: atom_id res chain seq x y z
N MET A 1 -76.83 -43.90 12.44
CA MET A 1 -76.51 -42.65 11.74
C MET A 1 -75.22 -42.18 12.29
N ASN A 2 -74.11 -42.54 11.62
CA ASN A 2 -72.74 -42.28 12.13
C ASN A 2 -72.21 -40.96 11.51
N LEU A 3 -72.09 -39.92 12.32
CA LEU A 3 -71.46 -38.73 11.91
C LEU A 3 -69.95 -38.80 12.24
N ALA A 4 -69.17 -38.94 11.19
CA ALA A 4 -67.72 -38.93 11.26
C ALA A 4 -67.18 -37.57 11.74
N PRO A 5 -66.10 -37.48 12.52
CA PRO A 5 -65.54 -36.23 13.00
C PRO A 5 -64.80 -35.52 11.85
N PHE A 6 -65.28 -34.35 11.52
CA PHE A 6 -64.75 -33.44 10.53
C PHE A 6 -63.50 -32.71 11.04
N ASN A 7 -62.41 -32.94 10.37
CA ASN A 7 -61.34 -31.97 10.17
C ASN A 7 -60.45 -31.48 11.32
N LYS A 8 -59.44 -32.28 11.61
CA LYS A 8 -58.26 -31.78 12.39
C LYS A 8 -56.95 -31.71 11.58
N ILE A 9 -57.05 -31.87 10.24
CA ILE A 9 -55.88 -32.05 9.39
C ILE A 9 -55.36 -30.69 8.80
N ASN A 10 -56.14 -29.62 8.77
CA ASN A 10 -55.74 -28.36 8.11
C ASN A 10 -54.95 -27.37 9.00
N GLY A 11 -55.10 -27.49 10.34
CA GLY A 11 -54.39 -26.57 11.26
C GLY A 11 -52.86 -26.84 11.29
N ASP A 12 -52.50 -28.13 11.35
CA ASP A 12 -51.10 -28.52 11.52
C ASP A 12 -50.24 -28.27 10.24
N LYS A 13 -50.86 -28.36 9.06
CA LYS A 13 -50.17 -28.03 7.79
C LYS A 13 -49.91 -26.56 7.62
N ILE A 14 -50.84 -25.69 8.01
CA ILE A 14 -50.70 -24.23 7.92
C ILE A 14 -49.64 -23.75 8.93
N VAL A 15 -49.67 -24.24 10.15
CA VAL A 15 -48.68 -23.91 11.18
C VAL A 15 -47.27 -24.38 10.76
N ASN A 16 -47.14 -25.55 10.14
CA ASN A 16 -45.84 -26.04 9.66
C ASN A 16 -45.30 -25.25 8.48
N VAL A 17 -46.13 -24.76 7.57
CA VAL A 17 -45.71 -23.93 6.42
C VAL A 17 -45.30 -22.56 6.90
N GLU A 18 -46.02 -21.98 7.84
CA GLU A 18 -45.70 -20.64 8.39
C GLU A 18 -44.40 -20.67 9.22
N ASN A 19 -44.19 -21.72 10.02
CA ASN A 19 -42.96 -21.95 10.76
C ASN A 19 -41.74 -22.20 9.84
N HIS A 20 -41.94 -22.92 8.71
CA HIS A 20 -40.89 -23.17 7.73
C HIS A 20 -40.50 -21.89 6.98
N SER A 21 -41.48 -21.06 6.60
CA SER A 21 -41.24 -19.77 5.91
C SER A 21 -40.55 -18.76 6.85
N THR A 22 -40.91 -18.72 8.12
CA THR A 22 -40.34 -17.85 9.10
C THR A 22 -38.91 -18.28 9.48
N GLN A 23 -38.63 -19.58 9.54
CA GLN A 23 -37.27 -20.09 9.78
C GLN A 23 -36.36 -19.93 8.56
N GLN A 24 -36.88 -20.03 7.35
CA GLN A 24 -36.11 -19.84 6.12
C GLN A 24 -35.73 -18.38 5.95
N ASN A 25 -36.68 -17.46 6.15
CA ASN A 25 -36.42 -16.02 6.11
C ASN A 25 -35.40 -15.56 7.18
N LYS A 26 -35.42 -16.21 8.37
CA LYS A 26 -34.42 -15.93 9.42
C LYS A 26 -33.03 -16.48 9.09
N ARG A 27 -32.95 -17.61 8.35
CA ARG A 27 -31.67 -18.19 7.89
C ARG A 27 -31.07 -17.39 6.73
N ASP A 28 -31.88 -16.90 5.82
CA ASP A 28 -31.44 -16.08 4.69
C ASP A 28 -31.01 -14.70 5.17
N GLY A 29 -31.69 -14.11 6.16
CA GLY A 29 -31.27 -12.85 6.81
C GLY A 29 -29.98 -12.99 7.63
N VAL A 30 -29.74 -14.13 8.29
CA VAL A 30 -28.49 -14.39 9.03
C VAL A 30 -27.34 -14.70 8.08
N ASN A 31 -27.59 -15.36 6.96
CA ASN A 31 -26.57 -15.67 5.95
C ASN A 31 -26.16 -14.44 5.15
N SER A 32 -27.08 -13.52 4.85
CA SER A 32 -26.75 -12.25 4.18
C SER A 32 -25.92 -11.35 5.09
N ASN A 33 -26.30 -11.23 6.38
CA ASN A 33 -25.51 -10.48 7.35
C ASN A 33 -24.13 -11.08 7.62
N SER A 34 -24.02 -12.42 7.64
CA SER A 34 -22.72 -13.08 7.84
C SER A 34 -21.82 -13.01 6.60
N SER A 35 -22.36 -12.90 5.41
CA SER A 35 -21.58 -12.67 4.19
C SER A 35 -21.15 -11.18 4.06
N GLU A 36 -21.98 -10.26 4.50
CA GLU A 36 -21.60 -8.83 4.59
C GLU A 36 -20.52 -8.60 5.65
N ILE A 37 -20.66 -9.19 6.84
CA ILE A 37 -19.66 -9.11 7.91
C ILE A 37 -18.33 -9.78 7.51
N LYS A 38 -18.37 -10.89 6.76
CA LYS A 38 -17.16 -11.53 6.20
C LYS A 38 -16.49 -10.69 5.12
N ASN A 39 -17.22 -9.87 4.39
CA ASN A 39 -16.65 -8.97 3.39
C ASN A 39 -16.05 -7.71 4.03
N GLU A 40 -16.55 -7.24 5.17
CA GLU A 40 -15.96 -6.13 5.92
C GLU A 40 -14.61 -6.47 6.56
N THR A 41 -14.38 -7.73 6.92
CA THR A 41 -13.09 -8.16 7.51
C THR A 41 -11.94 -8.31 6.49
N LYS A 42 -12.21 -8.23 5.20
CA LYS A 42 -11.20 -8.39 4.12
C LYS A 42 -10.57 -7.09 3.60
N GLY A 43 -10.70 -5.98 4.29
CA GLY A 43 -10.14 -4.68 3.91
C GLY A 43 -11.21 -3.59 3.90
N MET A 44 -10.77 -2.37 3.66
CA MET A 44 -11.67 -1.20 3.63
C MET A 44 -12.68 -1.29 2.47
N THR A 45 -13.80 -0.55 2.59
CA THR A 45 -14.87 -0.47 1.58
C THR A 45 -14.34 -0.13 0.19
N VAL A 46 -15.06 -0.54 -0.85
CA VAL A 46 -14.67 -0.32 -2.26
C VAL A 46 -14.45 1.17 -2.56
N ILE A 47 -15.24 2.04 -1.93
CA ILE A 47 -15.12 3.50 -2.07
C ILE A 47 -13.76 3.98 -1.55
N VAL A 48 -13.36 3.53 -0.35
CA VAL A 48 -12.07 3.89 0.26
C VAL A 48 -10.90 3.39 -0.60
N LYS A 49 -10.99 2.18 -1.15
CA LYS A 49 -9.96 1.63 -2.06
C LYS A 49 -9.80 2.45 -3.33
N SER A 50 -10.90 2.92 -3.92
CA SER A 50 -10.87 3.75 -5.12
C SER A 50 -10.24 5.12 -4.86
N ILE A 51 -10.65 5.78 -3.77
CA ILE A 51 -10.10 7.07 -3.37
C ILE A 51 -8.62 6.94 -3.00
N ALA A 52 -8.26 5.94 -2.21
CA ALA A 52 -6.87 5.69 -1.80
C ALA A 52 -5.94 5.49 -3.00
N ARG A 53 -6.40 4.81 -4.06
CA ARG A 53 -5.60 4.61 -5.28
C ARG A 53 -5.31 5.93 -5.99
N ILE A 54 -6.30 6.81 -6.11
CA ILE A 54 -6.14 8.12 -6.76
C ILE A 54 -5.21 9.00 -5.93
N VAL A 55 -5.48 9.11 -4.63
CA VAL A 55 -4.68 9.94 -3.70
C VAL A 55 -3.24 9.44 -3.62
N ALA A 56 -3.02 8.13 -3.54
CA ALA A 56 -1.67 7.56 -3.55
C ALA A 56 -0.90 7.91 -4.84
N GLY A 57 -1.56 7.90 -6.00
CA GLY A 57 -0.95 8.33 -7.24
C GLY A 57 -0.47 9.77 -7.20
N PHE A 58 -1.27 10.70 -6.67
CA PHE A 58 -0.88 12.11 -6.51
C PHE A 58 0.28 12.27 -5.51
N ILE A 59 0.25 11.58 -4.36
CA ILE A 59 1.32 11.60 -3.37
C ILE A 59 2.63 11.08 -3.99
N PHE A 60 2.56 9.99 -4.76
CA PHE A 60 3.72 9.42 -5.45
C PHE A 60 4.34 10.41 -6.43
N LEU A 61 3.53 11.05 -7.29
CA LEU A 61 3.98 12.08 -8.24
C LEU A 61 4.61 13.27 -7.50
N PHE A 62 4.03 13.70 -6.40
CA PHE A 62 4.57 14.78 -5.58
C PHE A 62 5.92 14.39 -4.96
N GLY A 63 6.08 13.16 -4.48
CA GLY A 63 7.36 12.65 -4.00
C GLY A 63 8.45 12.65 -5.09
N CYS A 64 8.12 12.19 -6.29
CA CYS A 64 9.03 12.25 -7.45
C CYS A 64 9.41 13.69 -7.79
N TYR A 65 8.46 14.60 -7.77
CA TYR A 65 8.72 16.03 -8.00
C TYR A 65 9.74 16.58 -7.00
N ILE A 66 9.56 16.30 -5.69
CA ILE A 66 10.49 16.77 -4.65
C ILE A 66 11.89 16.18 -4.81
N ILE A 67 12.04 14.91 -5.22
CA ILE A 67 13.37 14.32 -5.49
C ILE A 67 14.07 15.05 -6.61
N LEU A 68 13.37 15.33 -7.72
CA LEU A 68 13.95 15.95 -8.89
C LEU A 68 14.27 17.43 -8.68
N HIS A 69 13.45 18.14 -7.90
CA HIS A 69 13.60 19.57 -7.62
C HIS A 69 14.33 19.88 -6.30
N GLY A 70 14.80 18.86 -5.60
CA GLY A 70 15.41 19.00 -4.26
C GLY A 70 16.69 19.83 -4.21
N HIS A 71 17.24 20.23 -5.33
CA HIS A 71 18.36 21.18 -5.41
C HIS A 71 17.91 22.65 -5.57
N LEU A 72 16.64 22.86 -5.88
CA LEU A 72 16.04 24.19 -6.08
C LEU A 72 15.09 24.57 -4.94
N THR A 73 14.49 23.57 -4.29
CA THR A 73 13.50 23.75 -3.23
C THR A 73 13.93 23.00 -1.97
N PRO A 74 13.50 23.43 -0.76
CA PRO A 74 13.74 22.69 0.46
C PRO A 74 13.06 21.30 0.37
N GLY A 75 13.83 20.22 0.56
CA GLY A 75 13.34 18.83 0.45
C GLY A 75 14.47 17.85 0.14
N GLY A 76 14.62 17.50 -1.12
CA GLY A 76 15.65 16.57 -1.59
C GLY A 76 15.26 15.10 -1.53
N GLY A 77 16.26 14.22 -1.71
CA GLY A 77 16.05 12.78 -1.82
C GLY A 77 15.38 12.15 -0.60
N PHE A 78 15.77 12.57 0.61
CA PHE A 78 15.20 12.02 1.84
C PHE A 78 13.71 12.32 1.97
N ALA A 79 13.32 13.60 1.90
CA ALA A 79 11.91 13.99 2.03
C ALA A 79 11.03 13.37 0.93
N GLY A 80 11.52 13.39 -0.31
CA GLY A 80 10.83 12.75 -1.42
C GLY A 80 10.68 11.24 -1.25
N GLY A 81 11.70 10.55 -0.73
CA GLY A 81 11.66 9.12 -0.41
C GLY A 81 10.60 8.77 0.65
N VAL A 82 10.50 9.58 1.71
CA VAL A 82 9.46 9.44 2.75
C VAL A 82 8.06 9.60 2.16
N ILE A 83 7.84 10.59 1.32
CA ILE A 83 6.54 10.85 0.67
C ILE A 83 6.16 9.69 -0.27
N ILE A 84 7.11 9.17 -1.04
CA ILE A 84 6.88 7.99 -1.90
C ILE A 84 6.48 6.79 -1.05
N THR A 85 7.17 6.55 0.07
CA THR A 85 6.81 5.47 1.00
C THR A 85 5.41 5.65 1.55
N ALA A 86 5.02 6.86 1.94
CA ALA A 86 3.67 7.14 2.46
C ALA A 86 2.58 6.78 1.42
N SER A 87 2.83 7.00 0.13
CA SER A 87 1.96 6.57 -0.95
C SER A 87 1.74 5.06 -0.96
N PHE A 88 2.81 4.27 -0.87
CA PHE A 88 2.72 2.80 -0.82
C PHE A 88 2.07 2.29 0.47
N VAL A 89 2.39 2.90 1.61
CA VAL A 89 1.77 2.58 2.90
C VAL A 89 0.26 2.81 2.85
N LEU A 90 -0.19 3.91 2.23
CA LEU A 90 -1.61 4.18 2.03
C LEU A 90 -2.30 3.09 1.20
N LEU A 91 -1.65 2.60 0.14
CA LEU A 91 -2.16 1.48 -0.65
C LEU A 91 -2.23 0.19 0.15
N VAL A 92 -1.19 -0.15 0.91
CA VAL A 92 -1.17 -1.35 1.75
C VAL A 92 -2.28 -1.30 2.79
N LEU A 93 -2.52 -0.14 3.42
CA LEU A 93 -3.61 0.03 4.39
C LEU A 93 -4.99 -0.10 3.74
N ALA A 94 -5.20 0.48 2.56
CA ALA A 94 -6.47 0.47 1.87
C ALA A 94 -6.85 -0.92 1.33
N PHE A 95 -5.88 -1.67 0.80
CA PHE A 95 -6.11 -2.99 0.22
C PHE A 95 -5.94 -4.14 1.23
N GLY A 96 -5.36 -3.86 2.38
CA GLY A 96 -5.02 -4.82 3.42
C GLY A 96 -3.71 -5.57 3.12
N ALA A 97 -2.98 -5.94 4.16
CA ALA A 97 -1.70 -6.65 4.04
C ALA A 97 -1.84 -8.05 3.40
N ALA A 98 -3.03 -8.64 3.42
CA ALA A 98 -3.30 -9.93 2.77
C ALA A 98 -3.20 -9.89 1.22
N GLY A 99 -3.29 -8.71 0.61
CA GLY A 99 -3.13 -8.52 -0.85
C GLY A 99 -1.66 -8.40 -1.29
N VAL A 100 -0.77 -8.13 -0.37
CA VAL A 100 0.68 -8.04 -0.63
C VAL A 100 1.27 -9.41 -0.34
N LYS A 101 1.78 -10.09 -1.36
CA LYS A 101 2.55 -11.35 -1.15
C LYS A 101 3.79 -10.99 -0.35
N GLU A 102 3.73 -11.19 0.95
CA GLU A 102 4.65 -10.72 1.98
C GLU A 102 6.12 -10.99 1.62
N LYS A 103 6.43 -12.22 1.21
CA LYS A 103 7.81 -12.63 0.91
C LYS A 103 8.41 -11.97 -0.33
N SER A 104 7.63 -11.77 -1.39
CA SER A 104 8.12 -11.10 -2.61
C SER A 104 8.26 -9.60 -2.44
N SER A 105 7.38 -8.96 -1.67
CA SER A 105 7.43 -7.52 -1.42
C SER A 105 8.64 -7.11 -0.58
N LEU A 106 9.00 -7.89 0.44
CA LEU A 106 10.20 -7.66 1.26
C LEU A 106 11.49 -7.83 0.44
N LEU A 107 11.55 -8.84 -0.43
CA LEU A 107 12.72 -9.04 -1.31
C LEU A 107 12.88 -7.88 -2.29
N PHE A 108 11.79 -7.42 -2.93
CA PHE A 108 11.84 -6.25 -3.82
C PHE A 108 12.31 -5.00 -3.09
N SER A 109 11.79 -4.72 -1.90
CA SER A 109 12.18 -3.58 -1.09
C SER A 109 13.68 -3.63 -0.74
N SER A 110 14.20 -4.78 -0.33
CA SER A 110 15.61 -4.97 0.00
C SER A 110 16.54 -4.81 -1.22
N ILE A 111 16.12 -5.29 -2.39
CA ILE A 111 16.87 -5.11 -3.65
C ILE A 111 16.94 -3.62 -4.03
N PHE A 112 15.82 -2.89 -3.96
CA PHE A 112 15.81 -1.46 -4.27
C PHE A 112 16.61 -0.63 -3.26
N GLU A 113 16.60 -1.00 -1.98
CA GLU A 113 17.41 -0.38 -0.93
C GLU A 113 18.90 -0.55 -1.23
N SER A 114 19.33 -1.78 -1.56
CA SER A 114 20.71 -2.09 -1.91
C SER A 114 21.14 -1.38 -3.20
N PHE A 115 20.27 -1.34 -4.20
CA PHE A 115 20.51 -0.65 -5.46
C PHE A 115 20.67 0.87 -5.26
N GLY A 116 19.80 1.49 -4.45
CA GLY A 116 19.92 2.91 -4.10
C GLY A 116 21.23 3.23 -3.38
N GLY A 117 21.66 2.37 -2.45
CA GLY A 117 22.95 2.50 -1.77
C GLY A 117 24.15 2.36 -2.72
N LEU A 118 24.14 1.37 -3.60
CA LEU A 118 25.19 1.17 -4.59
C LEU A 118 25.27 2.33 -5.59
N MET A 119 24.11 2.84 -6.03
CA MET A 119 24.03 3.99 -6.93
C MET A 119 24.59 5.25 -6.26
N PHE A 120 24.28 5.48 -4.98
CA PHE A 120 24.87 6.61 -4.24
C PHE A 120 26.40 6.48 -4.11
N LEU A 121 26.87 5.28 -3.77
CA LEU A 121 28.31 5.00 -3.67
C LEU A 121 29.02 5.21 -5.02
N SER A 122 28.45 4.76 -6.14
CA SER A 122 29.03 4.94 -7.46
C SER A 122 29.13 6.42 -7.85
N VAL A 123 28.11 7.20 -7.54
CA VAL A 123 28.11 8.67 -7.74
C VAL A 123 29.18 9.34 -6.89
N ALA A 124 29.37 8.92 -5.63
CA ALA A 124 30.40 9.44 -4.77
C ALA A 124 31.83 9.09 -5.22
N MET A 125 32.02 7.86 -5.75
CA MET A 125 33.31 7.39 -6.28
C MET A 125 33.73 8.08 -7.58
N LEU A 126 32.79 8.59 -8.39
CA LEU A 126 33.12 9.35 -9.60
C LEU A 126 34.01 10.57 -9.30
N GLY A 127 33.80 11.26 -8.18
CA GLY A 127 34.64 12.34 -7.72
C GLY A 127 36.09 11.90 -7.50
N LEU A 128 36.29 10.73 -6.90
CA LEU A 128 37.61 10.18 -6.58
C LEU A 128 38.37 9.72 -7.83
N ILE A 129 37.68 9.08 -8.77
CA ILE A 129 38.27 8.60 -10.04
C ILE A 129 38.78 9.77 -10.89
N SER A 130 38.13 10.93 -10.83
CA SER A 130 38.58 12.13 -11.55
C SER A 130 39.75 12.86 -10.90
N GLY A 131 40.34 12.30 -9.83
CA GLY A 131 41.49 12.87 -9.12
C GLY A 131 41.15 14.07 -8.19
N ALA A 132 39.85 14.22 -7.89
CA ALA A 132 39.35 15.27 -6.98
C ALA A 132 38.95 14.65 -5.61
N PHE A 133 38.45 15.46 -4.69
CA PHE A 133 37.97 15.00 -3.41
C PHE A 133 36.68 14.13 -3.57
N PHE A 134 36.43 13.27 -2.58
CA PHE A 134 35.19 12.49 -2.49
C PHE A 134 33.94 13.37 -2.61
N VAL A 135 32.98 12.96 -3.46
CA VAL A 135 31.75 13.73 -3.77
C VAL A 135 31.98 15.07 -4.47
N THR A 136 33.12 15.28 -5.13
CA THR A 136 33.32 16.46 -5.94
C THR A 136 32.46 16.44 -7.21
N ASN A 137 31.89 17.59 -7.54
CA ASN A 137 31.06 17.71 -8.75
C ASN A 137 31.92 17.67 -10.01
N VAL A 138 31.91 16.50 -10.67
CA VAL A 138 32.64 16.23 -11.93
C VAL A 138 31.80 16.59 -13.16
N LEU A 139 30.48 16.66 -12.99
CA LEU A 139 29.59 17.00 -14.10
C LEU A 139 29.60 18.51 -14.38
N PRO A 140 29.54 18.92 -15.66
CA PRO A 140 29.51 20.34 -16.01
C PRO A 140 28.29 21.01 -15.37
N LYS A 141 28.55 22.14 -14.69
CA LYS A 141 27.49 22.99 -14.13
C LYS A 141 26.76 23.66 -15.30
N GLY A 142 25.46 23.31 -15.46
CA GLY A 142 24.59 23.94 -16.45
C GLY A 142 24.16 25.35 -16.05
N THR A 143 23.24 25.94 -16.81
CA THR A 143 22.65 27.25 -16.50
C THR A 143 21.78 27.17 -15.24
N PRO A 144 21.83 28.16 -14.34
CA PRO A 144 20.97 28.23 -13.15
C PRO A 144 19.48 28.01 -13.49
N LEU A 145 18.71 27.39 -12.58
CA LEU A 145 17.27 27.10 -12.71
C LEU A 145 16.88 25.97 -13.69
N LYS A 146 17.83 25.29 -14.36
CA LYS A 146 17.51 24.07 -15.10
C LYS A 146 17.68 22.83 -14.21
N ILE A 147 16.83 21.82 -14.41
CA ILE A 147 16.82 20.56 -13.62
C ILE A 147 18.19 19.84 -13.70
N LEU A 148 18.83 19.87 -14.83
CA LEU A 148 20.16 19.27 -15.06
C LEU A 148 21.34 20.18 -14.63
N SER A 149 21.09 21.36 -14.04
CA SER A 149 22.10 22.34 -13.66
C SER A 149 22.89 21.94 -12.41
N SER A 150 22.37 21.05 -11.58
CA SER A 150 22.99 20.68 -10.29
C SER A 150 24.05 19.58 -10.39
N GLY A 151 24.31 19.04 -11.60
CA GLY A 151 25.32 18.02 -11.82
C GLY A 151 25.10 16.77 -10.96
N ILE A 152 26.05 16.45 -10.10
CA ILE A 152 26.05 15.24 -9.25
C ILE A 152 24.93 15.23 -8.18
N ILE A 153 24.44 16.40 -7.75
CA ILE A 153 23.45 16.53 -6.66
C ILE A 153 22.12 15.90 -7.06
N LEU A 154 21.70 16.05 -8.31
CA LEU A 154 20.47 15.43 -8.80
C LEU A 154 20.54 13.90 -8.72
N LEU A 155 21.65 13.32 -9.18
CA LEU A 155 21.87 11.88 -9.13
C LEU A 155 21.92 11.37 -7.68
N ALA A 156 22.59 12.10 -6.79
CA ALA A 156 22.64 11.79 -5.38
C ALA A 156 21.24 11.83 -4.74
N ASN A 157 20.42 12.83 -5.04
CA ASN A 157 19.05 12.93 -4.55
C ASN A 157 18.18 11.75 -5.01
N ILE A 158 18.30 11.33 -6.25
CA ILE A 158 17.57 10.16 -6.78
C ILE A 158 18.01 8.89 -6.04
N ALA A 159 19.32 8.69 -5.87
CA ALA A 159 19.86 7.52 -5.17
C ALA A 159 19.39 7.47 -3.70
N ILE A 160 19.42 8.59 -3.00
CA ILE A 160 18.93 8.71 -1.62
C ILE A 160 17.42 8.46 -1.56
N GLY A 161 16.65 9.03 -2.50
CA GLY A 161 15.20 8.85 -2.56
C GLY A 161 14.79 7.38 -2.72
N ILE A 162 15.46 6.66 -3.60
CA ILE A 162 15.24 5.21 -3.80
C ILE A 162 15.60 4.44 -2.52
N LYS A 163 16.77 4.70 -1.94
CA LYS A 163 17.24 4.01 -0.73
C LYS A 163 16.31 4.25 0.44
N VAL A 164 15.96 5.49 0.72
CA VAL A 164 15.08 5.88 1.84
C VAL A 164 13.67 5.33 1.62
N GLY A 165 13.13 5.47 0.41
CA GLY A 165 11.82 4.96 0.06
C GLY A 165 11.70 3.45 0.26
N ALA A 166 12.67 2.70 -0.25
CA ALA A 166 12.71 1.25 -0.11
C ALA A 166 12.92 0.81 1.34
N GLY A 167 13.86 1.45 2.08
CA GLY A 167 14.15 1.10 3.46
C GLY A 167 12.97 1.33 4.40
N LEU A 168 12.30 2.48 4.29
CA LEU A 168 11.10 2.77 5.10
C LEU A 168 9.93 1.84 4.76
N LEU A 169 9.75 1.50 3.47
CA LEU A 169 8.73 0.54 3.05
C LEU A 169 9.04 -0.86 3.62
N SER A 170 10.29 -1.29 3.62
CA SER A 170 10.74 -2.56 4.21
C SER A 170 10.42 -2.63 5.71
N ILE A 171 10.73 -1.58 6.46
CA ILE A 171 10.43 -1.48 7.89
C ILE A 171 8.91 -1.56 8.12
N PHE A 172 8.13 -0.82 7.36
CA PHE A 172 6.67 -0.84 7.50
C PHE A 172 6.07 -2.23 7.22
N LEU A 173 6.53 -2.89 6.15
CA LEU A 173 6.09 -4.24 5.81
C LEU A 173 6.48 -5.26 6.89
N ALA A 174 7.68 -5.14 7.47
CA ALA A 174 8.13 -5.99 8.58
C ALA A 174 7.23 -5.83 9.81
N PHE A 175 6.85 -4.60 10.18
CA PHE A 175 5.90 -4.35 11.27
C PHE A 175 4.50 -4.90 10.95
N ALA A 176 4.02 -4.73 9.72
CA ALA A 176 2.73 -5.25 9.30
C ALA A 176 2.72 -6.79 9.39
N ALA A 177 3.77 -7.46 8.95
CA ALA A 177 3.94 -8.90 9.04
C ALA A 177 3.94 -9.40 10.49
N PHE A 178 4.72 -8.76 11.35
CA PHE A 178 4.79 -9.12 12.78
C PHE A 178 3.44 -9.02 13.47
N HIS A 179 2.65 -8.00 13.15
CA HIS A 179 1.30 -7.84 13.70
C HIS A 179 0.36 -9.01 13.31
N TYR A 180 0.51 -9.57 12.12
CA TYR A 180 -0.27 -10.73 11.69
C TYR A 180 0.12 -12.01 12.43
N VAL A 181 1.40 -12.25 12.63
CA VAL A 181 1.91 -13.43 13.35
C VAL A 181 1.48 -13.46 14.82
N MET A 182 1.40 -12.30 15.47
CA MET A 182 0.96 -12.20 16.87
C MET A 182 -0.55 -12.39 17.07
N LYS A 183 -1.33 -12.42 16.00
CA LYS A 183 -2.81 -12.53 16.06
C LYS A 183 -3.31 -13.97 15.80
N GLU A 184 -2.44 -14.88 15.37
CA GLU A 184 -2.70 -16.32 15.29
C GLU A 184 -2.38 -17.04 16.61
#